data_0eb6891efcfa8c3314929bb5326afa2f
#
_entry.id   0eb6891efcfa8c3314929bb5326afa2f
#
_cell.length_a   1.000
_cell.length_b   1.000
_cell.length_c   1.000
_cell.angle_alpha   90.00
_cell.angle_beta   90.00
_cell.angle_gamma   90.00
#
_symmetry.space_group_name_H-M   'P 1'
#
loop_
_entity.id
_entity.type
_entity.pdbx_description
1 polymer ?
#
loop_
_entity_poly.entity_id
_entity_poly.type
_entity_poly.pdbx_seq_one_letter_code
_entity_poly.pdbx_strand_id
1 'polypeptide(L)'
;MLFSKETLKSFAQSKGISNIDDDALRVLSQDLEYRIKEVCQEGSKFMVGSKRTKLSIDDINYALISRNVDPLFGYDPQESLVFRGLPSNVYYVPDEEIDLEEYLDRPLPKIPLRPSIQSHWLAIEGVQPQIPYNPILLEKPVAKKDTLGTYQEEAELKSQNRHMLTKELGMYFDKVIQAMETDEQIAMECLHNESGIQQLVPYFVHHFNEQIMKNIKNKERLMTVIMVYNSLLRNKYIFIDPYLHQVLPSLITCVIGKSVDDEVRRVAADVVKYVFSNFSGSYKTLAPRIINTLSKAWLDKEKTESTQYGALLCLSSLSKHVVETVIKPKTDYYVKEINNPKVTELLKEVLKADEL
;
A
#
# COMPACT_ATOMS: atom_id res chain seq x y z
N MET A 1 -29.95 10.85 -37.83
CA MET A 1 -29.63 10.55 -36.42
C MET A 1 -29.76 9.07 -36.21
N LEU A 2 -28.69 8.38 -35.93
CA LEU A 2 -28.65 6.93 -35.67
C LEU A 2 -29.28 6.59 -34.30
N PHE A 3 -29.18 7.50 -33.33
CA PHE A 3 -29.69 7.30 -31.98
C PHE A 3 -30.93 8.11 -31.71
N SER A 4 -31.98 7.47 -31.17
CA SER A 4 -33.18 8.16 -30.74
C SER A 4 -32.93 8.96 -29.45
N LYS A 5 -33.72 10.00 -29.22
CA LYS A 5 -33.65 10.77 -27.96
C LYS A 5 -33.92 9.92 -26.74
N GLU A 6 -34.80 8.95 -26.87
CA GLU A 6 -35.18 8.01 -25.79
C GLU A 6 -34.00 7.12 -25.39
N THR A 7 -33.27 6.60 -26.36
CA THR A 7 -32.06 5.82 -26.12
C THR A 7 -31.02 6.62 -25.36
N LEU A 8 -30.78 7.86 -25.76
CA LEU A 8 -29.83 8.74 -25.08
C LEU A 8 -30.26 9.11 -23.66
N LYS A 9 -31.58 9.36 -23.45
CA LYS A 9 -32.14 9.56 -22.11
C LYS A 9 -31.93 8.33 -21.22
N SER A 10 -32.14 7.14 -21.75
CA SER A 10 -31.89 5.88 -21.00
C SER A 10 -30.42 5.73 -20.59
N PHE A 11 -29.47 6.02 -21.50
CA PHE A 11 -28.04 5.99 -21.15
C PHE A 11 -27.68 7.05 -20.10
N ALA A 12 -28.24 8.25 -20.20
CA ALA A 12 -28.01 9.30 -19.22
C ALA A 12 -28.57 8.90 -17.83
N GLN A 13 -29.75 8.32 -17.79
CA GLN A 13 -30.35 7.81 -16.55
C GLN A 13 -29.50 6.72 -15.91
N SER A 14 -28.92 5.82 -16.70
CA SER A 14 -28.01 4.78 -16.17
C SER A 14 -26.74 5.37 -15.55
N LYS A 15 -26.37 6.60 -15.91
CA LYS A 15 -25.26 7.38 -15.31
C LYS A 15 -25.69 8.35 -14.22
N GLY A 16 -26.97 8.29 -13.79
CA GLY A 16 -27.51 9.12 -12.73
C GLY A 16 -27.92 10.53 -13.16
N ILE A 17 -27.96 10.82 -14.48
CA ILE A 17 -28.38 12.12 -15.02
C ILE A 17 -29.88 12.02 -15.37
N SER A 18 -30.73 12.65 -14.59
CA SER A 18 -32.19 12.55 -14.75
C SER A 18 -32.80 13.61 -15.65
N ASN A 19 -32.14 14.75 -15.85
CA ASN A 19 -32.68 15.86 -16.62
C ASN A 19 -31.67 16.37 -17.64
N ILE A 20 -31.97 16.21 -18.93
CA ILE A 20 -31.15 16.68 -20.04
C ILE A 20 -32.04 17.45 -21.02
N ASP A 21 -31.61 18.61 -21.44
CA ASP A 21 -32.26 19.43 -22.46
C ASP A 21 -32.28 18.73 -23.83
N ASP A 22 -33.34 18.93 -24.59
CA ASP A 22 -33.55 18.31 -25.91
C ASP A 22 -32.51 18.75 -26.93
N ASP A 23 -32.02 20.01 -26.84
CA ASP A 23 -30.97 20.52 -27.71
C ASP A 23 -29.62 19.89 -27.39
N ALA A 24 -29.32 19.69 -26.11
CA ALA A 24 -28.14 18.96 -25.67
C ALA A 24 -28.15 17.51 -26.17
N LEU A 25 -29.29 16.80 -26.09
CA LEU A 25 -29.45 15.47 -26.66
C LEU A 25 -29.20 15.40 -28.16
N ARG A 26 -29.59 16.43 -28.90
CA ARG A 26 -29.37 16.49 -30.34
C ARG A 26 -27.88 16.63 -30.69
N VAL A 27 -27.17 17.50 -29.98
CA VAL A 27 -25.71 17.66 -30.14
C VAL A 27 -24.98 16.38 -29.73
N LEU A 28 -25.36 15.79 -28.61
CA LEU A 28 -24.79 14.54 -28.14
C LEU A 28 -24.99 13.37 -29.12
N SER A 29 -26.18 13.28 -29.72
CA SER A 29 -26.46 12.27 -30.76
C SER A 29 -25.56 12.43 -31.99
N GLN A 30 -25.30 13.64 -32.40
CA GLN A 30 -24.43 13.91 -33.55
C GLN A 30 -22.97 13.59 -33.25
N ASP A 31 -22.49 13.97 -32.06
CA ASP A 31 -21.10 13.65 -31.66
C ASP A 31 -20.91 12.14 -31.50
N LEU A 32 -21.87 11.45 -30.88
CA LEU A 32 -21.83 10.01 -30.72
C LEU A 32 -21.81 9.28 -32.07
N GLU A 33 -22.68 9.70 -33.00
CA GLU A 33 -22.70 9.18 -34.37
C GLU A 33 -21.36 9.38 -35.09
N TYR A 34 -20.75 10.55 -34.92
CA TYR A 34 -19.42 10.85 -35.48
C TYR A 34 -18.37 9.93 -34.89
N ARG A 35 -18.32 9.79 -33.56
CA ARG A 35 -17.34 8.95 -32.86
C ARG A 35 -17.40 7.49 -33.26
N ILE A 36 -18.62 6.94 -33.35
CA ILE A 36 -18.79 5.54 -33.76
C ILE A 36 -18.34 5.34 -35.22
N LYS A 37 -18.71 6.24 -36.13
CA LYS A 37 -18.25 6.19 -37.52
C LYS A 37 -16.73 6.26 -37.63
N GLU A 38 -16.11 7.11 -36.82
CA GLU A 38 -14.67 7.26 -36.74
C GLU A 38 -13.98 5.96 -36.30
N VAL A 39 -14.47 5.32 -35.23
CA VAL A 39 -13.94 4.02 -34.76
C VAL A 39 -14.15 2.93 -35.82
N CYS A 40 -15.32 2.87 -36.45
CA CYS A 40 -15.56 1.91 -37.53
C CYS A 40 -14.63 2.12 -38.73
N GLN A 41 -14.35 3.36 -39.10
CA GLN A 41 -13.43 3.71 -40.19
C GLN A 41 -11.99 3.26 -39.86
N GLU A 42 -11.53 3.52 -38.65
CA GLU A 42 -10.20 3.08 -38.21
C GLU A 42 -10.13 1.55 -38.13
N GLY A 43 -11.15 0.88 -37.55
CA GLY A 43 -11.23 -0.57 -37.54
C GLY A 43 -11.20 -1.19 -38.93
N SER A 44 -11.87 -0.56 -39.91
CA SER A 44 -11.82 -1.01 -41.33
C SER A 44 -10.41 -0.92 -41.91
N LYS A 45 -9.59 0.05 -41.51
CA LYS A 45 -8.19 0.11 -41.95
C LYS A 45 -7.37 -1.08 -41.42
N PHE A 46 -7.57 -1.44 -40.16
CA PHE A 46 -6.91 -2.64 -39.59
C PHE A 46 -7.37 -3.92 -40.27
N MET A 47 -8.67 -4.05 -40.53
CA MET A 47 -9.23 -5.19 -41.30
C MET A 47 -8.58 -5.32 -42.69
N VAL A 48 -8.53 -4.21 -43.45
CA VAL A 48 -7.92 -4.20 -44.80
C VAL A 48 -6.43 -4.48 -44.73
N GLY A 49 -5.71 -3.89 -43.78
CA GLY A 49 -4.29 -4.13 -43.57
C GLY A 49 -3.99 -5.59 -43.24
N SER A 50 -4.90 -6.26 -42.55
CA SER A 50 -4.84 -7.70 -42.24
C SER A 50 -5.32 -8.60 -43.41
N LYS A 51 -5.63 -8.03 -44.58
CA LYS A 51 -6.15 -8.74 -45.75
C LYS A 51 -7.43 -9.56 -45.49
N ARG A 52 -8.26 -9.11 -44.57
CA ARG A 52 -9.56 -9.70 -44.21
C ARG A 52 -10.70 -8.91 -44.87
N THR A 53 -11.82 -9.57 -45.07
CA THR A 53 -13.04 -8.95 -45.58
C THR A 53 -14.13 -8.77 -44.51
N LYS A 54 -13.92 -9.39 -43.34
CA LYS A 54 -14.84 -9.33 -42.21
C LYS A 54 -14.16 -8.58 -41.05
N LEU A 55 -14.89 -7.59 -40.50
CA LEU A 55 -14.44 -6.85 -39.33
C LEU A 55 -14.48 -7.75 -38.08
N SER A 56 -13.42 -7.78 -37.31
CA SER A 56 -13.31 -8.52 -36.07
C SER A 56 -13.35 -7.56 -34.86
N ILE A 57 -13.57 -8.13 -33.69
CA ILE A 57 -13.51 -7.38 -32.41
C ILE A 57 -12.10 -6.83 -32.18
N ASP A 58 -11.06 -7.57 -32.57
CA ASP A 58 -9.68 -7.12 -32.47
C ASP A 58 -9.41 -5.85 -33.27
N ASP A 59 -10.01 -5.73 -34.48
CA ASP A 59 -9.85 -4.51 -35.31
C ASP A 59 -10.43 -3.29 -34.61
N ILE A 60 -11.57 -3.45 -33.93
CA ILE A 60 -12.20 -2.40 -33.13
C ILE A 60 -11.32 -2.06 -31.92
N ASN A 61 -10.79 -3.06 -31.23
CA ASN A 61 -9.90 -2.86 -30.10
C ASN A 61 -8.60 -2.15 -30.50
N TYR A 62 -8.00 -2.48 -31.64
CA TYR A 62 -6.85 -1.74 -32.17
C TYR A 62 -7.21 -0.30 -32.54
N ALA A 63 -8.40 -0.06 -33.08
CA ALA A 63 -8.88 1.27 -33.37
C ALA A 63 -9.06 2.10 -32.07
N LEU A 64 -9.61 1.52 -31.03
CA LEU A 64 -9.77 2.16 -29.71
C LEU A 64 -8.40 2.47 -29.07
N ILE A 65 -7.49 1.50 -29.06
CA ILE A 65 -6.13 1.67 -28.51
C ILE A 65 -5.39 2.79 -29.26
N SER A 66 -5.50 2.85 -30.59
CA SER A 66 -4.88 3.91 -31.39
C SER A 66 -5.38 5.32 -31.05
N ARG A 67 -6.53 5.41 -30.39
CA ARG A 67 -7.17 6.63 -29.91
C ARG A 67 -7.00 6.89 -28.42
N ASN A 68 -6.17 6.09 -27.74
CA ASN A 68 -6.01 6.11 -26.27
C ASN A 68 -7.32 5.88 -25.52
N VAL A 69 -8.19 5.03 -26.06
CA VAL A 69 -9.42 4.58 -25.41
C VAL A 69 -9.24 3.11 -25.02
N ASP A 70 -9.77 2.73 -23.85
CA ASP A 70 -9.68 1.37 -23.37
C ASP A 70 -10.36 0.40 -24.33
N PRO A 71 -9.78 -0.80 -24.55
CA PRO A 71 -10.39 -1.83 -25.38
C PRO A 71 -11.67 -2.37 -24.76
N LEU A 72 -12.51 -2.97 -25.57
CA LEU A 72 -13.72 -3.65 -25.11
C LEU A 72 -13.33 -5.03 -24.54
N PHE A 73 -13.78 -5.29 -23.31
CA PHE A 73 -13.56 -6.54 -22.60
C PHE A 73 -14.85 -7.39 -22.61
N GLY A 74 -14.70 -8.68 -22.39
CA GLY A 74 -15.83 -9.62 -22.25
C GLY A 74 -16.31 -10.26 -23.57
N TYR A 75 -15.58 -10.04 -24.66
CA TYR A 75 -15.91 -10.68 -25.95
C TYR A 75 -14.73 -11.52 -26.42
N ASP A 76 -14.97 -12.83 -26.65
CA ASP A 76 -13.98 -13.69 -27.29
C ASP A 76 -14.14 -13.59 -28.82
N PRO A 77 -13.07 -13.21 -29.56
CA PRO A 77 -13.11 -13.15 -31.02
C PRO A 77 -13.36 -14.50 -31.68
N GLN A 78 -13.19 -15.62 -30.99
CA GLN A 78 -13.41 -16.97 -31.52
C GLN A 78 -14.83 -17.50 -31.28
N GLU A 79 -15.60 -16.93 -30.39
CA GLU A 79 -16.99 -17.33 -30.13
C GLU A 79 -17.96 -16.58 -31.00
N SER A 80 -18.90 -17.35 -31.64
CA SER A 80 -20.01 -16.75 -32.35
C SER A 80 -21.03 -16.22 -31.36
N LEU A 81 -21.31 -14.90 -31.36
CA LEU A 81 -22.36 -14.30 -30.54
C LEU A 81 -23.72 -14.93 -30.84
N VAL A 82 -24.32 -15.57 -29.87
CA VAL A 82 -25.67 -16.12 -29.95
C VAL A 82 -26.65 -15.10 -29.37
N PHE A 83 -27.47 -14.52 -30.25
CA PHE A 83 -28.51 -13.58 -29.84
C PHE A 83 -29.79 -14.32 -29.45
N ARG A 84 -30.37 -13.95 -28.30
CA ARG A 84 -31.70 -14.39 -27.88
C ARG A 84 -32.67 -13.23 -28.04
N GLY A 85 -33.85 -13.53 -28.65
CA GLY A 85 -34.90 -12.55 -28.87
C GLY A 85 -35.86 -12.46 -27.69
N LEU A 86 -36.26 -11.25 -27.31
CA LEU A 86 -37.34 -10.94 -26.41
C LEU A 86 -38.61 -10.54 -27.19
N PRO A 87 -39.85 -10.63 -26.58
CA PRO A 87 -41.12 -10.29 -27.24
C PRO A 87 -41.08 -8.87 -27.62
N SER A 88 -40.53 -8.07 -28.09
CA SER A 88 -40.55 -6.67 -28.54
C SER A 88 -39.44 -6.34 -29.56
N ASN A 89 -39.03 -7.33 -30.32
CA ASN A 89 -37.91 -7.20 -31.28
C ASN A 89 -36.58 -6.71 -30.67
N VAL A 90 -36.39 -6.93 -29.36
CA VAL A 90 -35.13 -6.71 -28.64
C VAL A 90 -34.34 -7.99 -28.65
N TYR A 91 -33.08 -7.91 -29.02
CA TYR A 91 -32.14 -9.05 -28.97
C TYR A 91 -31.05 -8.73 -27.95
N TYR A 92 -30.64 -9.74 -27.19
CA TYR A 92 -29.55 -9.63 -26.22
C TYR A 92 -28.65 -10.84 -26.32
N VAL A 93 -27.41 -10.66 -25.93
CA VAL A 93 -26.45 -11.73 -25.75
C VAL A 93 -26.56 -12.16 -24.29
N PRO A 94 -26.89 -13.43 -23.99
CA PRO A 94 -26.93 -13.89 -22.61
C PRO A 94 -25.51 -13.93 -22.04
N ASP A 95 -25.35 -13.37 -20.84
CA ASP A 95 -24.14 -13.55 -20.06
C ASP A 95 -24.07 -15.00 -19.56
N GLU A 96 -22.89 -15.60 -19.63
CA GLU A 96 -22.65 -16.92 -19.06
C GLU A 96 -22.38 -16.76 -17.55
N GLU A 97 -23.19 -17.43 -16.75
CA GLU A 97 -22.92 -17.51 -15.31
C GLU A 97 -21.78 -18.50 -15.09
N ILE A 98 -20.71 -18.01 -14.46
CA ILE A 98 -19.53 -18.82 -14.14
C ILE A 98 -19.57 -19.13 -12.65
N ASP A 99 -19.63 -20.40 -12.31
CA ASP A 99 -19.42 -20.88 -10.95
C ASP A 99 -17.92 -20.81 -10.65
N LEU A 100 -17.56 -19.94 -9.69
CA LEU A 100 -16.16 -19.74 -9.31
C LEU A 100 -15.52 -20.99 -8.67
N GLU A 101 -16.31 -21.80 -7.97
CA GLU A 101 -15.86 -23.04 -7.35
C GLU A 101 -15.50 -24.06 -8.44
N GLU A 102 -16.40 -24.27 -9.42
CA GLU A 102 -16.13 -25.13 -10.57
C GLU A 102 -14.96 -24.62 -11.42
N TYR A 103 -14.81 -23.30 -11.54
CA TYR A 103 -13.72 -22.70 -12.29
C TYR A 103 -12.34 -22.92 -11.63
N LEU A 104 -12.27 -22.88 -10.30
CA LEU A 104 -11.05 -23.17 -9.55
C LEU A 104 -10.63 -24.64 -9.62
N ASP A 105 -11.61 -25.54 -9.66
CA ASP A 105 -11.37 -26.99 -9.74
C ASP A 105 -11.12 -27.49 -11.16
N ARG A 106 -11.31 -26.65 -12.18
CA ARG A 106 -11.05 -27.02 -13.56
C ARG A 106 -9.57 -27.37 -13.78
N PRO A 107 -9.28 -28.49 -14.47
CA PRO A 107 -7.90 -28.82 -14.84
C PRO A 107 -7.33 -27.73 -15.75
N LEU A 108 -6.04 -27.48 -15.59
CA LEU A 108 -5.33 -26.52 -16.45
C LEU A 108 -5.59 -26.83 -17.95
N PRO A 109 -5.71 -25.79 -18.79
CA PRO A 109 -5.98 -25.97 -20.19
C PRO A 109 -4.87 -26.82 -20.85
N LYS A 110 -5.30 -27.78 -21.66
CA LYS A 110 -4.37 -28.65 -22.39
C LYS A 110 -3.54 -27.82 -23.36
N ILE A 111 -2.29 -28.22 -23.54
CA ILE A 111 -1.42 -27.63 -24.57
C ILE A 111 -2.13 -27.67 -25.92
N PRO A 112 -2.23 -26.54 -26.65
CA PRO A 112 -2.92 -26.51 -27.93
C PRO A 112 -2.28 -27.51 -28.92
N LEU A 113 -3.11 -28.31 -29.58
CA LEU A 113 -2.69 -29.31 -30.58
C LEU A 113 -2.18 -28.66 -31.87
N ARG A 114 -2.46 -27.37 -32.08
CA ARG A 114 -2.00 -26.65 -33.27
C ARG A 114 -0.76 -25.82 -32.89
N PRO A 115 0.28 -25.82 -33.75
CA PRO A 115 1.43 -24.96 -33.50
C PRO A 115 1.03 -23.50 -33.52
N SER A 116 1.40 -22.76 -32.48
CA SER A 116 1.23 -21.30 -32.39
C SER A 116 2.62 -20.65 -32.49
N ILE A 117 2.70 -19.55 -33.23
CA ILE A 117 3.93 -18.77 -33.35
C ILE A 117 3.74 -17.51 -32.50
N GLN A 118 4.58 -17.36 -31.48
CA GLN A 118 4.62 -16.16 -30.66
C GLN A 118 6.01 -15.53 -30.78
N SER A 119 6.07 -14.23 -30.99
CA SER A 119 7.32 -13.48 -30.99
C SER A 119 7.57 -12.85 -29.63
N HIS A 120 8.75 -13.03 -29.10
CA HIS A 120 9.18 -12.43 -27.88
C HIS A 120 10.66 -12.05 -27.97
N TRP A 121 11.11 -11.19 -27.10
CA TRP A 121 12.52 -10.85 -26.98
C TRP A 121 13.32 -12.08 -26.54
N LEU A 122 14.53 -12.25 -27.10
CA LEU A 122 15.41 -13.35 -26.71
C LEU A 122 15.81 -13.25 -25.24
N ALA A 123 16.09 -12.04 -24.78
CA ALA A 123 16.39 -11.74 -23.40
C ALA A 123 15.95 -10.31 -23.07
N ILE A 124 15.52 -10.08 -21.83
CA ILE A 124 15.25 -8.77 -21.25
C ILE A 124 16.24 -8.62 -20.11
N GLU A 125 17.12 -7.62 -20.19
CA GLU A 125 18.17 -7.38 -19.18
C GLU A 125 19.04 -8.63 -18.89
N GLY A 126 19.31 -9.43 -19.92
CA GLY A 126 20.10 -10.66 -19.80
C GLY A 126 19.32 -11.88 -19.26
N VAL A 127 18.02 -11.73 -18.99
CA VAL A 127 17.17 -12.81 -18.50
C VAL A 127 16.21 -13.25 -19.61
N GLN A 128 16.10 -14.55 -19.84
CA GLN A 128 15.17 -15.11 -20.81
C GLN A 128 13.73 -14.96 -20.30
N PRO A 129 12.77 -14.43 -21.09
CA PRO A 129 11.39 -14.28 -20.67
C PRO A 129 10.74 -15.64 -20.38
N GLN A 130 9.91 -15.66 -19.36
CA GLN A 130 9.14 -16.83 -18.97
C GLN A 130 7.97 -17.00 -19.94
N ILE A 131 8.03 -18.02 -20.75
CA ILE A 131 6.96 -18.42 -21.65
C ILE A 131 6.62 -19.90 -21.43
N PRO A 132 5.39 -20.33 -21.75
CA PRO A 132 4.99 -21.74 -21.56
C PRO A 132 5.91 -22.77 -22.19
N TYR A 133 6.62 -22.40 -23.28
CA TYR A 133 7.53 -23.26 -24.02
C TYR A 133 8.99 -23.18 -23.51
N ASN A 134 9.32 -22.24 -22.65
CA ASN A 134 10.60 -22.16 -21.96
C ASN A 134 10.36 -22.36 -20.46
N PRO A 135 10.18 -23.61 -20.00
CA PRO A 135 10.05 -23.84 -18.58
C PRO A 135 11.33 -23.39 -17.89
N ILE A 136 11.18 -22.62 -16.83
CA ILE A 136 12.30 -22.34 -15.94
C ILE A 136 12.84 -23.69 -15.50
N LEU A 137 14.13 -23.92 -15.73
CA LEU A 137 14.83 -24.99 -15.05
C LEU A 137 14.80 -24.63 -13.56
N LEU A 138 13.76 -25.08 -12.87
CA LEU A 138 13.74 -25.06 -11.42
C LEU A 138 14.98 -25.82 -10.99
N GLU A 139 15.95 -25.12 -10.44
CA GLU A 139 17.00 -25.77 -9.67
C GLU A 139 16.28 -26.76 -8.77
N LYS A 140 16.72 -28.03 -8.83
CA LYS A 140 16.06 -29.15 -8.14
C LYS A 140 15.67 -28.68 -6.76
N PRO A 141 14.40 -28.78 -6.35
CA PRO A 141 14.03 -28.37 -5.03
C PRO A 141 14.91 -29.15 -4.06
N VAL A 142 15.74 -28.44 -3.32
CA VAL A 142 16.45 -29.00 -2.18
C VAL A 142 15.35 -29.67 -1.37
N ALA A 143 15.47 -30.99 -1.20
CA ALA A 143 14.45 -31.80 -0.55
C ALA A 143 13.99 -31.07 0.71
N LYS A 144 12.74 -30.56 0.68
CA LYS A 144 12.11 -29.95 1.85
C LYS A 144 12.09 -31.08 2.89
N LYS A 145 12.88 -30.92 3.93
CA LYS A 145 12.62 -31.67 5.15
C LYS A 145 11.19 -31.28 5.56
N ASP A 146 10.32 -32.29 5.66
CA ASP A 146 8.96 -32.12 6.19
C ASP A 146 9.04 -31.69 7.66
N THR A 147 9.35 -30.43 7.86
CA THR A 147 9.08 -29.72 9.10
C THR A 147 7.84 -28.90 8.83
N LEU A 148 6.80 -29.14 9.60
CA LEU A 148 5.64 -28.25 9.68
C LEU A 148 6.17 -26.82 9.86
N GLY A 149 6.36 -26.11 8.74
CA GLY A 149 6.79 -24.73 8.74
C GLY A 149 5.70 -23.89 9.40
N THR A 150 6.03 -23.28 10.50
CA THR A 150 5.17 -22.29 11.12
C THR A 150 4.98 -21.14 10.15
N TYR A 151 3.80 -20.51 10.15
CA TYR A 151 3.45 -19.33 9.33
C TYR A 151 4.48 -18.18 9.38
N GLN A 152 5.41 -18.22 10.34
CA GLN A 152 6.54 -17.30 10.46
C GLN A 152 7.60 -17.49 9.35
N GLU A 153 7.89 -18.73 8.91
CA GLU A 153 8.86 -18.99 7.84
C GLU A 153 8.35 -18.54 6.46
N GLU A 154 7.04 -18.66 6.20
CA GLU A 154 6.45 -18.13 4.96
C GLU A 154 6.44 -16.59 4.92
N ALA A 155 6.30 -15.94 6.08
CA ALA A 155 6.40 -14.49 6.17
C ALA A 155 7.84 -14.00 5.95
N GLU A 156 8.84 -14.73 6.43
CA GLU A 156 10.26 -14.41 6.19
C GLU A 156 10.66 -14.63 4.72
N LEU A 157 10.16 -15.66 4.07
CA LEU A 157 10.41 -15.91 2.64
C LEU A 157 9.83 -14.80 1.73
N LYS A 158 8.67 -14.24 2.09
CA LYS A 158 8.09 -13.08 1.37
C LYS A 158 8.88 -11.78 1.59
N SER A 159 9.57 -11.64 2.72
CA SER A 159 10.44 -10.49 2.99
C SER A 159 11.72 -10.50 2.18
N GLN A 160 12.09 -11.63 1.58
CA GLN A 160 13.31 -11.79 0.76
C GLN A 160 13.14 -11.40 -0.71
N ASN A 161 11.98 -10.92 -1.15
CA ASN A 161 11.88 -10.22 -2.43
C ASN A 161 12.61 -8.87 -2.35
N ARG A 162 13.94 -8.96 -2.27
CA ARG A 162 14.83 -7.79 -2.36
C ARG A 162 14.69 -7.25 -3.77
N HIS A 163 14.14 -6.07 -3.91
CA HIS A 163 14.33 -5.29 -5.12
C HIS A 163 15.84 -5.26 -5.40
N MET A 164 16.23 -5.50 -6.63
CA MET A 164 17.65 -5.44 -7.00
C MET A 164 18.12 -4.00 -6.83
N LEU A 165 18.77 -3.73 -5.71
CA LEU A 165 19.45 -2.45 -5.50
C LEU A 165 20.66 -2.38 -6.44
N THR A 166 20.92 -1.20 -6.98
CA THR A 166 22.19 -0.98 -7.67
C THR A 166 23.35 -1.21 -6.71
N LYS A 167 24.47 -1.66 -7.22
CA LYS A 167 25.66 -1.93 -6.41
C LYS A 167 26.08 -0.72 -5.57
N GLU A 168 25.93 0.48 -6.13
CA GLU A 168 26.27 1.75 -5.47
C GLU A 168 25.34 2.03 -4.27
N LEU A 169 24.04 1.86 -4.44
CA LEU A 169 23.08 2.03 -3.35
C LEU A 169 23.28 0.98 -2.26
N GLY A 170 23.60 -0.27 -2.62
CA GLY A 170 23.95 -1.30 -1.66
C GLY A 170 25.20 -0.92 -0.83
N MET A 171 26.25 -0.45 -1.50
CA MET A 171 27.47 0.02 -0.83
C MET A 171 27.22 1.25 0.06
N TYR A 172 26.34 2.15 -0.35
CA TYR A 172 25.95 3.30 0.47
C TYR A 172 25.21 2.85 1.73
N PHE A 173 24.25 1.94 1.59
CA PHE A 173 23.52 1.37 2.72
C PHE A 173 24.46 0.72 3.73
N ASP A 174 25.38 -0.13 3.27
CA ASP A 174 26.37 -0.80 4.14
C ASP A 174 27.29 0.20 4.84
N LYS A 175 27.72 1.26 4.16
CA LYS A 175 28.55 2.32 4.77
C LYS A 175 27.80 3.11 5.84
N VAL A 176 26.52 3.43 5.63
CA VAL A 176 25.71 4.12 6.65
C VAL A 176 25.52 3.23 7.88
N ILE A 177 25.27 1.93 7.69
CA ILE A 177 25.16 1.00 8.81
C ILE A 177 26.48 0.89 9.56
N GLN A 178 27.61 0.81 8.86
CA GLN A 178 28.93 0.81 9.48
C GLN A 178 29.19 2.11 10.25
N ALA A 179 28.81 3.26 9.69
CA ALA A 179 28.92 4.56 10.36
C ALA A 179 28.10 4.63 11.65
N MET A 180 26.91 4.01 11.70
CA MET A 180 26.12 3.91 12.93
C MET A 180 26.86 3.20 14.08
N GLU A 181 27.84 2.35 13.77
CA GLU A 181 28.63 1.63 14.77
C GLU A 181 29.90 2.38 15.17
N THR A 182 30.46 3.21 14.25
CA THR A 182 31.76 3.89 14.44
C THR A 182 31.59 5.37 14.78
N ASP A 183 30.70 6.08 14.11
CA ASP A 183 30.43 7.51 14.30
C ASP A 183 28.96 7.83 13.98
N GLU A 184 28.15 7.90 15.03
CA GLU A 184 26.71 8.15 14.97
C GLU A 184 26.38 9.48 14.28
N GLN A 185 27.22 10.52 14.47
CA GLN A 185 26.94 11.86 13.93
C GLN A 185 26.99 11.85 12.40
N ILE A 186 27.97 11.16 11.82
CA ILE A 186 28.08 11.02 10.37
C ILE A 186 26.86 10.28 9.81
N ALA A 187 26.43 9.21 10.46
CA ALA A 187 25.23 8.47 10.03
C ALA A 187 23.97 9.35 10.09
N MET A 188 23.81 10.15 11.15
CA MET A 188 22.68 11.06 11.31
C MET A 188 22.68 12.16 10.25
N GLU A 189 23.85 12.77 9.96
CA GLU A 189 23.98 13.81 8.94
C GLU A 189 23.71 13.28 7.52
N CYS A 190 24.24 12.11 7.19
CA CYS A 190 23.98 11.45 5.91
C CYS A 190 22.49 11.19 5.70
N LEU A 191 21.80 10.62 6.69
CA LEU A 191 20.36 10.32 6.58
C LEU A 191 19.49 11.57 6.60
N HIS A 192 19.95 12.66 7.23
CA HIS A 192 19.19 13.91 7.29
C HIS A 192 19.25 14.73 6.01
N ASN A 193 20.43 14.79 5.35
CA ASN A 193 20.70 15.74 4.28
C ASN A 193 20.65 15.11 2.88
N GLU A 194 20.81 13.81 2.76
CA GLU A 194 20.93 13.15 1.46
C GLU A 194 19.57 13.06 0.75
N SER A 195 19.55 13.45 -0.53
CA SER A 195 18.33 13.44 -1.35
C SER A 195 18.08 12.14 -2.13
N GLY A 196 19.17 11.39 -2.42
CA GLY A 196 19.13 10.20 -3.28
C GLY A 196 18.72 8.90 -2.60
N ILE A 197 18.38 8.92 -1.30
CA ILE A 197 18.14 7.71 -0.50
C ILE A 197 16.70 7.20 -0.53
N GLN A 198 15.82 7.77 -1.35
CA GLN A 198 14.41 7.35 -1.40
C GLN A 198 14.22 5.84 -1.65
N GLN A 199 15.03 5.25 -2.51
CA GLN A 199 14.98 3.81 -2.81
C GLN A 199 15.48 2.95 -1.65
N LEU A 200 16.30 3.51 -0.76
CA LEU A 200 16.84 2.84 0.42
C LEU A 200 15.95 2.95 1.66
N VAL A 201 14.96 3.85 1.66
CA VAL A 201 14.05 4.05 2.81
C VAL A 201 13.45 2.75 3.33
N PRO A 202 12.87 1.84 2.52
CA PRO A 202 12.30 0.58 3.02
C PRO A 202 13.36 -0.31 3.68
N TYR A 203 14.58 -0.29 3.19
CA TYR A 203 15.68 -1.09 3.75
C TYR A 203 16.15 -0.53 5.09
N PHE A 204 16.29 0.80 5.21
CA PHE A 204 16.60 1.45 6.48
C PHE A 204 15.50 1.22 7.51
N VAL A 205 14.23 1.39 7.13
CA VAL A 205 13.09 1.14 8.03
C VAL A 205 13.10 -0.30 8.53
N HIS A 206 13.30 -1.26 7.63
CA HIS A 206 13.38 -2.68 8.01
C HIS A 206 14.55 -2.94 8.95
N HIS A 207 15.74 -2.46 8.61
CA HIS A 207 16.95 -2.62 9.43
C HIS A 207 16.79 -2.02 10.83
N PHE A 208 16.28 -0.78 10.93
CA PHE A 208 16.08 -0.13 12.22
C PHE A 208 15.04 -0.85 13.08
N ASN A 209 13.96 -1.32 12.47
CA ASN A 209 12.97 -2.12 13.19
C ASN A 209 13.58 -3.41 13.74
N GLU A 210 14.41 -4.09 12.96
CA GLU A 210 15.13 -5.29 13.40
C GLU A 210 16.11 -4.99 14.54
N GLN A 211 16.87 -3.89 14.42
CA GLN A 211 17.79 -3.44 15.47
C GLN A 211 17.08 -3.07 16.77
N ILE A 212 15.94 -2.39 16.70
CA ILE A 212 15.11 -2.10 17.88
C ILE A 212 14.68 -3.39 18.57
N MET A 213 14.20 -4.36 17.83
CA MET A 213 13.73 -5.64 18.40
C MET A 213 14.87 -6.43 19.03
N LYS A 214 16.04 -6.47 18.39
CA LYS A 214 17.23 -7.18 18.89
C LYS A 214 17.83 -6.51 20.13
N ASN A 215 17.84 -5.18 20.17
CA ASN A 215 18.56 -4.40 21.20
C ASN A 215 17.64 -3.75 22.24
N ILE A 216 16.41 -4.21 22.41
CA ILE A 216 15.42 -3.59 23.32
C ILE A 216 15.87 -3.45 24.78
N LYS A 217 16.86 -4.24 25.20
CA LYS A 217 17.44 -4.22 26.54
C LYS A 217 18.76 -3.41 26.63
N ASN A 218 19.32 -3.02 25.50
CA ASN A 218 20.58 -2.28 25.45
C ASN A 218 20.29 -0.80 25.25
N LYS A 219 20.45 0.01 26.32
CA LYS A 219 20.14 1.43 26.35
C LYS A 219 20.90 2.21 25.28
N GLU A 220 22.24 2.04 25.20
CA GLU A 220 23.09 2.81 24.30
C GLU A 220 22.75 2.57 22.83
N ARG A 221 22.72 1.28 22.44
CA ARG A 221 22.37 0.89 21.08
C ARG A 221 20.98 1.35 20.68
N LEU A 222 20.01 1.21 21.59
CA LEU A 222 18.64 1.62 21.31
C LEU A 222 18.51 3.13 21.14
N MET A 223 19.26 3.91 21.93
CA MET A 223 19.33 5.36 21.82
C MET A 223 19.87 5.79 20.46
N THR A 224 21.01 5.23 20.03
CA THR A 224 21.61 5.48 18.72
C THR A 224 20.61 5.18 17.58
N VAL A 225 19.98 4.01 17.60
CA VAL A 225 19.02 3.63 16.55
C VAL A 225 17.84 4.60 16.49
N ILE A 226 17.30 5.04 17.63
CA ILE A 226 16.18 5.99 17.66
C ILE A 226 16.62 7.38 17.16
N MET A 227 17.82 7.83 17.49
CA MET A 227 18.36 9.11 17.00
C MET A 227 18.59 9.11 15.49
N VAL A 228 19.18 8.03 14.97
CA VAL A 228 19.37 7.83 13.52
C VAL A 228 18.04 7.73 12.79
N TYR A 229 17.07 7.05 13.40
CA TYR A 229 15.71 6.96 12.87
C TYR A 229 15.03 8.34 12.83
N ASN A 230 15.21 9.15 13.87
CA ASN A 230 14.71 10.53 13.90
C ASN A 230 15.33 11.40 12.79
N SER A 231 16.62 11.22 12.50
CA SER A 231 17.29 11.92 11.40
C SER A 231 16.71 11.55 10.04
N LEU A 232 16.42 10.27 9.80
CA LEU A 232 15.75 9.80 8.60
C LEU A 232 14.33 10.40 8.47
N LEU A 233 13.57 10.44 9.57
CA LEU A 233 12.20 11.00 9.58
C LEU A 233 12.17 12.51 9.32
N ARG A 234 13.22 13.22 9.67
CA ARG A 234 13.36 14.68 9.49
C ARG A 234 13.95 15.08 8.13
N ASN A 235 14.35 14.14 7.31
CA ASN A 235 14.86 14.42 5.98
C ASN A 235 13.72 14.97 5.10
N LYS A 236 13.93 16.16 4.55
CA LYS A 236 12.94 16.88 3.73
C LYS A 236 12.83 16.39 2.29
N TYR A 237 13.80 15.60 1.84
CA TYR A 237 13.93 15.16 0.45
C TYR A 237 13.32 13.79 0.20
N ILE A 238 12.91 13.09 1.25
CA ILE A 238 12.35 11.74 1.15
C ILE A 238 10.86 11.73 1.48
N PHE A 239 10.16 10.84 0.81
CA PHE A 239 8.73 10.56 1.05
C PHE A 239 8.61 9.30 1.91
N ILE A 240 8.41 9.48 3.21
CA ILE A 240 8.38 8.39 4.19
C ILE A 240 6.96 7.90 4.52
N ASP A 241 5.95 8.61 4.08
CA ASP A 241 4.54 8.35 4.38
C ASP A 241 4.09 6.90 4.20
N PRO A 242 4.45 6.19 3.10
CA PRO A 242 4.05 4.80 2.89
C PRO A 242 4.58 3.85 3.96
N TYR A 243 5.67 4.22 4.64
CA TYR A 243 6.35 3.39 5.63
C TYR A 243 5.96 3.69 7.07
N LEU A 244 5.13 4.71 7.32
CA LEU A 244 4.68 5.08 8.67
C LEU A 244 4.03 3.93 9.43
N HIS A 245 3.36 3.02 8.72
CA HIS A 245 2.75 1.84 9.32
C HIS A 245 3.76 0.82 9.87
N GLN A 246 5.01 0.86 9.41
CA GLN A 246 6.13 0.04 9.90
C GLN A 246 6.94 0.78 10.96
N VAL A 247 7.09 2.09 10.82
CA VAL A 247 7.86 2.97 11.72
C VAL A 247 7.19 3.09 13.08
N LEU A 248 5.89 3.42 13.10
CA LEU A 248 5.16 3.71 14.33
C LEU A 248 5.10 2.56 15.34
N PRO A 249 4.81 1.30 14.95
CA PRO A 249 4.79 0.20 15.90
C PRO A 249 6.13 0.00 16.61
N SER A 250 7.25 0.18 15.92
CA SER A 250 8.59 0.05 16.49
C SER A 250 8.90 1.16 17.49
N LEU A 251 8.57 2.41 17.15
CA LEU A 251 8.72 3.55 18.06
C LEU A 251 7.81 3.44 19.28
N ILE A 252 6.55 3.05 19.09
CA ILE A 252 5.62 2.81 20.20
C ILE A 252 6.13 1.69 21.09
N THR A 253 6.74 0.64 20.54
CA THR A 253 7.36 -0.43 21.33
C THR A 253 8.51 0.09 22.19
N CYS A 254 9.30 1.07 21.71
CA CYS A 254 10.32 1.74 22.53
C CYS A 254 9.70 2.57 23.66
N VAL A 255 8.54 3.18 23.44
CA VAL A 255 7.83 3.96 24.47
C VAL A 255 7.21 3.08 25.55
N ILE A 256 6.47 2.02 25.18
CA ILE A 256 5.68 1.19 26.09
C ILE A 256 6.38 -0.12 26.51
N GLY A 257 7.53 -0.45 25.93
CA GLY A 257 8.25 -1.71 26.20
C GLY A 257 8.63 -1.87 27.68
N LYS A 258 8.42 -3.03 28.25
CA LYS A 258 8.65 -3.31 29.68
C LYS A 258 10.10 -3.08 30.14
N SER A 259 11.07 -3.39 29.27
CA SER A 259 12.51 -3.40 29.59
C SER A 259 13.26 -2.18 29.11
N VAL A 260 12.57 -1.14 28.64
CA VAL A 260 13.16 0.06 28.07
C VAL A 260 13.47 1.07 29.18
N ASP A 261 14.63 1.74 29.08
CA ASP A 261 15.04 2.81 30.00
C ASP A 261 14.20 4.07 29.82
N ASP A 262 14.01 4.85 30.88
CA ASP A 262 13.17 6.06 30.87
C ASP A 262 13.72 7.18 29.99
N GLU A 263 15.05 7.29 29.83
CA GLU A 263 15.64 8.24 28.88
C GLU A 263 15.32 7.90 27.42
N VAL A 264 15.44 6.62 27.09
CA VAL A 264 15.08 6.12 25.75
C VAL A 264 13.61 6.37 25.47
N ARG A 265 12.73 6.17 26.47
CA ARG A 265 11.29 6.46 26.34
C ARG A 265 11.02 7.92 26.02
N ARG A 266 11.74 8.86 26.66
CA ARG A 266 11.59 10.30 26.38
C ARG A 266 11.97 10.62 24.94
N VAL A 267 13.12 10.15 24.48
CA VAL A 267 13.56 10.37 23.11
C VAL A 267 12.60 9.73 22.09
N ALA A 268 12.16 8.50 22.35
CA ALA A 268 11.17 7.84 21.52
C ALA A 268 9.83 8.58 21.49
N ALA A 269 9.37 9.12 22.63
CA ALA A 269 8.15 9.93 22.72
C ALA A 269 8.27 11.23 21.92
N ASP A 270 9.44 11.88 21.91
CA ASP A 270 9.70 13.07 21.09
C ASP A 270 9.65 12.75 19.60
N VAL A 271 10.16 11.59 19.18
CA VAL A 271 10.06 11.14 17.77
C VAL A 271 8.61 10.85 17.40
N VAL A 272 7.84 10.17 18.27
CA VAL A 272 6.40 9.92 18.05
C VAL A 272 5.63 11.25 17.99
N LYS A 273 5.94 12.23 18.84
CA LYS A 273 5.39 13.59 18.79
C LYS A 273 5.66 14.26 17.44
N TYR A 274 6.90 14.16 16.93
CA TYR A 274 7.25 14.69 15.62
C TYR A 274 6.40 14.08 14.51
N VAL A 275 6.26 12.75 14.51
CA VAL A 275 5.41 12.04 13.54
C VAL A 275 3.95 12.46 13.69
N PHE A 276 3.44 12.54 14.92
CA PHE A 276 2.08 12.98 15.19
C PHE A 276 1.82 14.40 14.66
N SER A 277 2.70 15.35 14.91
CA SER A 277 2.52 16.76 14.52
C SER A 277 2.57 16.96 13.00
N ASN A 278 3.46 16.25 12.30
CA ASN A 278 3.67 16.47 10.87
C ASN A 278 2.73 15.65 9.97
N PHE A 279 2.33 14.46 10.39
CA PHE A 279 1.59 13.53 9.53
C PHE A 279 0.10 13.36 9.91
N SER A 280 -0.33 13.78 11.11
CA SER A 280 -1.73 13.64 11.53
C SER A 280 -2.70 14.48 10.69
N GLY A 281 -2.25 15.60 10.15
CA GLY A 281 -3.04 16.44 9.25
C GLY A 281 -3.34 15.77 7.92
N SER A 282 -2.37 15.05 7.37
CA SER A 282 -2.51 14.31 6.11
C SER A 282 -3.30 12.99 6.28
N TYR A 283 -3.12 12.31 7.42
CA TYR A 283 -3.72 11.00 7.68
C TYR A 283 -4.68 11.05 8.87
N LYS A 284 -5.96 11.29 8.61
CA LYS A 284 -7.01 11.43 9.64
C LYS A 284 -7.13 10.22 10.61
N THR A 285 -6.72 9.05 10.20
CA THR A 285 -6.79 7.82 11.02
C THR A 285 -5.55 7.61 11.90
N LEU A 286 -4.45 8.32 11.64
CA LEU A 286 -3.18 8.14 12.34
C LEU A 286 -3.27 8.58 13.80
N ALA A 287 -3.72 9.81 14.04
CA ALA A 287 -3.85 10.38 15.38
C ALA A 287 -4.75 9.54 16.29
N PRO A 288 -5.98 9.14 15.90
CA PRO A 288 -6.80 8.26 16.72
C PRO A 288 -6.16 6.91 17.05
N ARG A 289 -5.41 6.33 16.11
CA ARG A 289 -4.71 5.05 16.34
C ARG A 289 -3.62 5.16 17.38
N ILE A 290 -2.76 6.19 17.29
CA ILE A 290 -1.70 6.45 18.28
C ILE A 290 -2.31 6.67 19.65
N ILE A 291 -3.29 7.59 19.77
CA ILE A 291 -3.96 7.92 21.02
C ILE A 291 -4.63 6.69 21.64
N ASN A 292 -5.35 5.91 20.86
CA ASN A 292 -6.03 4.71 21.35
C ASN A 292 -5.05 3.64 21.83
N THR A 293 -3.93 3.44 21.14
CA THR A 293 -2.92 2.45 21.53
C THR A 293 -2.25 2.85 22.84
N LEU A 294 -1.86 4.12 22.96
CA LEU A 294 -1.24 4.65 24.19
C LEU A 294 -2.23 4.69 25.34
N SER A 295 -3.49 5.11 25.09
CA SER A 295 -4.53 5.13 26.14
C SER A 295 -4.85 3.73 26.69
N LYS A 296 -4.92 2.74 25.83
CA LYS A 296 -5.07 1.34 26.25
C LYS A 296 -3.89 0.87 27.10
N ALA A 297 -2.66 1.16 26.68
CA ALA A 297 -1.47 0.78 27.42
C ALA A 297 -1.38 1.48 28.81
N TRP A 298 -1.87 2.72 28.89
CA TRP A 298 -1.90 3.48 30.16
C TRP A 298 -2.96 2.96 31.13
N LEU A 299 -4.16 2.66 30.64
CA LEU A 299 -5.33 2.30 31.46
C LEU A 299 -5.45 0.80 31.77
N ASP A 300 -4.59 -0.03 31.21
CA ASP A 300 -4.61 -1.47 31.40
C ASP A 300 -3.99 -1.84 32.77
N LYS A 301 -4.79 -2.44 33.65
CA LYS A 301 -4.37 -2.88 34.99
C LYS A 301 -3.34 -4.00 34.98
N GLU A 302 -3.30 -4.78 33.90
CA GLU A 302 -2.38 -5.92 33.77
C GLU A 302 -0.97 -5.51 33.32
N LYS A 303 -0.82 -4.26 32.82
CA LYS A 303 0.46 -3.74 32.36
C LYS A 303 1.35 -3.27 33.51
N THR A 304 2.66 -3.38 33.28
CA THR A 304 3.65 -2.94 34.25
C THR A 304 3.65 -1.42 34.41
N GLU A 305 4.03 -0.93 35.59
CA GLU A 305 4.17 0.49 35.91
C GLU A 305 5.01 1.24 34.85
N SER A 306 6.13 0.64 34.41
CA SER A 306 7.00 1.23 33.37
C SER A 306 6.30 1.39 32.02
N THR A 307 5.41 0.47 31.65
CA THR A 307 4.60 0.57 30.41
C THR A 307 3.57 1.68 30.52
N GLN A 308 2.88 1.76 31.65
CA GLN A 308 1.89 2.84 31.92
C GLN A 308 2.54 4.20 31.98
N TYR A 309 3.72 4.30 32.62
CA TYR A 309 4.53 5.54 32.67
C TYR A 309 4.92 6.00 31.28
N GLY A 310 5.48 5.11 30.44
CA GLY A 310 5.87 5.47 29.07
C GLY A 310 4.68 5.90 28.21
N ALA A 311 3.54 5.22 28.34
CA ALA A 311 2.33 5.57 27.62
C ALA A 311 1.80 6.95 28.02
N LEU A 312 1.75 7.29 29.32
CA LEU A 312 1.34 8.59 29.81
C LEU A 312 2.32 9.69 29.39
N LEU A 313 3.62 9.44 29.50
CA LEU A 313 4.69 10.35 29.08
C LEU A 313 4.53 10.74 27.61
N CYS A 314 4.31 9.75 26.74
CA CYS A 314 4.11 10.01 25.32
C CYS A 314 2.79 10.77 25.07
N LEU A 315 1.68 10.36 25.67
CA LEU A 315 0.38 11.07 25.53
C LEU A 315 0.47 12.53 25.93
N SER A 316 1.15 12.84 27.04
CA SER A 316 1.33 14.22 27.53
C SER A 316 2.21 15.06 26.60
N SER A 317 3.15 14.43 25.90
CA SER A 317 4.04 15.12 24.95
C SER A 317 3.39 15.43 23.60
N LEU A 318 2.31 14.73 23.18
CA LEU A 318 1.73 14.87 21.84
C LEU A 318 1.15 16.25 21.58
N SER A 319 0.19 16.69 22.38
CA SER A 319 -0.41 18.04 22.28
C SER A 319 -1.22 18.40 23.54
N LYS A 320 -1.40 19.71 23.82
CA LYS A 320 -2.27 20.20 24.90
C LYS A 320 -3.70 19.67 24.75
N HIS A 321 -4.22 19.64 23.53
CA HIS A 321 -5.56 19.13 23.25
C HIS A 321 -5.74 17.65 23.65
N VAL A 322 -4.72 16.80 23.49
CA VAL A 322 -4.76 15.40 23.95
C VAL A 322 -4.78 15.32 25.47
N VAL A 323 -4.08 16.21 26.16
CA VAL A 323 -4.11 16.28 27.63
C VAL A 323 -5.52 16.59 28.11
N GLU A 324 -6.17 17.61 27.54
CA GLU A 324 -7.51 18.03 27.92
C GLU A 324 -8.59 16.99 27.59
N THR A 325 -8.54 16.41 26.41
CA THR A 325 -9.61 15.52 25.91
C THR A 325 -9.44 14.06 26.33
N VAL A 326 -8.22 13.59 26.55
CA VAL A 326 -7.93 12.16 26.80
C VAL A 326 -7.44 11.92 28.22
N ILE A 327 -6.51 12.74 28.73
CA ILE A 327 -5.89 12.51 30.04
C ILE A 327 -6.81 13.01 31.17
N LYS A 328 -7.23 14.29 31.15
CA LYS A 328 -8.07 14.89 32.22
C LYS A 328 -9.32 14.06 32.54
N PRO A 329 -10.16 13.63 31.58
CA PRO A 329 -11.38 12.88 31.90
C PRO A 329 -11.13 11.50 32.53
N LYS A 330 -9.96 10.92 32.32
CA LYS A 330 -9.62 9.56 32.78
C LYS A 330 -8.73 9.55 34.03
N THR A 331 -8.32 10.73 34.51
CA THR A 331 -7.46 10.88 35.69
C THR A 331 -8.09 10.28 36.95
N ASP A 332 -9.37 10.61 37.23
CA ASP A 332 -10.08 10.12 38.41
C ASP A 332 -10.23 8.58 38.37
N TYR A 333 -10.47 8.02 37.19
CA TYR A 333 -10.52 6.58 37.02
C TYR A 333 -9.16 5.94 37.33
N TYR A 334 -8.06 6.51 36.78
CA TYR A 334 -6.72 5.99 36.98
C TYR A 334 -6.31 6.00 38.47
N VAL A 335 -6.54 7.11 39.15
CA VAL A 335 -6.16 7.29 40.58
C VAL A 335 -6.96 6.35 41.49
N LYS A 336 -8.25 6.09 41.17
CA LYS A 336 -9.11 5.22 42.00
C LYS A 336 -8.82 3.74 41.80
N GLU A 337 -8.54 3.35 40.59
CA GLU A 337 -8.55 1.94 40.18
C GLU A 337 -7.16 1.31 40.01
N ILE A 338 -6.13 2.09 39.65
CA ILE A 338 -4.79 1.58 39.30
C ILE A 338 -3.74 2.12 40.27
N ASN A 339 -3.64 3.43 40.41
CA ASN A 339 -2.83 4.18 41.39
C ASN A 339 -1.36 3.77 41.54
N ASN A 340 -0.62 3.66 40.41
CA ASN A 340 0.82 3.43 40.46
C ASN A 340 1.57 4.74 40.84
N PRO A 341 2.50 4.71 41.84
CA PRO A 341 3.08 5.94 42.41
C PRO A 341 3.85 6.78 41.37
N LYS A 342 4.70 6.17 40.57
CA LYS A 342 5.51 6.84 39.56
C LYS A 342 4.65 7.51 38.46
N VAL A 343 3.57 6.86 38.09
CA VAL A 343 2.63 7.38 37.06
C VAL A 343 1.75 8.49 37.63
N THR A 344 1.32 8.37 38.89
CA THR A 344 0.55 9.43 39.59
C THR A 344 1.36 10.69 39.83
N GLU A 345 2.67 10.56 40.05
CA GLU A 345 3.57 11.73 40.16
C GLU A 345 3.67 12.45 38.81
N LEU A 346 3.96 11.76 37.73
CA LEU A 346 3.98 12.31 36.38
C LEU A 346 2.64 12.94 36.00
N LEU A 347 1.52 12.32 36.39
CA LEU A 347 0.19 12.83 36.11
C LEU A 347 -0.07 14.15 36.80
N LYS A 348 0.38 14.33 38.06
CA LYS A 348 0.32 15.61 38.79
C LYS A 348 1.19 16.68 38.13
N GLU A 349 2.38 16.32 37.64
CA GLU A 349 3.25 17.27 36.92
C GLU A 349 2.59 17.74 35.61
N VAL A 350 2.02 16.80 34.82
CA VAL A 350 1.35 17.11 33.55
C VAL A 350 0.14 18.04 33.78
N LEU A 351 -0.67 17.78 34.80
CA LEU A 351 -1.82 18.61 35.12
C LEU A 351 -1.43 20.01 35.61
N LYS A 352 -0.37 20.15 36.42
CA LYS A 352 0.17 21.45 36.84
C LYS A 352 0.75 22.26 35.69
N ALA A 353 1.42 21.59 34.73
CA ALA A 353 1.99 22.24 33.54
C ALA A 353 0.91 22.74 32.57
N ASP A 354 -0.29 22.20 32.63
CA ASP A 354 -1.42 22.57 31.76
C ASP A 354 -2.26 23.75 32.38
N GLU A 355 -2.08 24.04 33.68
CA GLU A 355 -2.70 25.20 34.38
C GLU A 355 -1.87 26.48 34.27
N LEU A 356 -0.63 26.42 33.78
CA LEU A 356 0.29 27.52 33.48
C LEU A 356 0.30 27.85 31.97
#